data_74073a74e9928a3ded740a531e4b5ec8
#
_entry.id   74073a74e9928a3ded740a531e4b5ec8
#
_cell.length_a   1.000
_cell.length_b   1.000
_cell.length_c   1.000
_cell.angle_alpha   90.00
_cell.angle_beta   90.00
_cell.angle_gamma   90.00
#
_symmetry.space_group_name_H-M   'P 1'
#
loop_
_entity.id
_entity.type
_entity.pdbx_description
1 polymer ?
#
loop_
_entity_poly.entity_id
_entity_poly.type
_entity_poly.pdbx_seq_one_letter_code
_entity_poly.pdbx_strand_id
1 'polypeptide(L)'
;MPDWTKTMQQTFEYYVVDPGTWRETKKIDCVLDSSISRDSTLETLGSASITVSESIGECYIRIYLVTIQNGAKERHSLGTFLVQSPSYSFDGKIKNITLDAYTPLLELKENPTPLGYSILKDENILDTAYRIVREQVRAPVVKTQNDETLKSNFVANLNDTWITFVRDLIANANHSLALDDVGRILFMPNQDTMSLQPIWTYDDSNSSILYPELTVDRDLYGIPNVVEVIYSNGTEYYYGRAVNEDPSSPISTINRGREITHRESNPNLLGNPNQKRIQEYAENLLKELSSLEYTITYTHGYCPVRIGDCVRLNYKRSGINGVKAKVVSQNIKCEPGCPVTEKAVFTTELWR
;
A
#
# COMPACT_ATOMS: atom_id res chain seq x y z
N MET A 1 10.14 -8.21 -23.12
CA MET A 1 8.92 -8.21 -22.31
C MET A 1 7.73 -8.59 -23.19
N PRO A 2 6.82 -9.43 -22.71
CA PRO A 2 5.62 -9.78 -23.47
C PRO A 2 4.73 -8.57 -23.70
N ASP A 3 3.95 -8.61 -24.76
CA ASP A 3 2.87 -7.65 -25.02
C ASP A 3 1.63 -8.13 -24.26
N TRP A 4 1.39 -7.55 -23.09
CA TRP A 4 0.30 -7.92 -22.18
C TRP A 4 -1.11 -7.72 -22.78
N THR A 5 -1.22 -6.98 -23.88
CA THR A 5 -2.49 -6.75 -24.58
C THR A 5 -2.82 -7.85 -25.59
N LYS A 6 -1.92 -8.81 -25.79
CA LYS A 6 -2.08 -9.88 -26.79
C LYS A 6 -2.16 -11.25 -26.14
N THR A 7 -2.70 -12.19 -26.88
CA THR A 7 -2.80 -13.60 -26.46
C THR A 7 -1.44 -14.20 -26.16
N MET A 8 -1.34 -14.91 -25.04
CA MET A 8 -0.17 -15.64 -24.58
C MET A 8 -0.61 -16.89 -23.79
N GLN A 9 0.28 -17.89 -23.72
CA GLN A 9 0.10 -18.98 -22.77
C GLN A 9 0.65 -18.53 -21.41
N GLN A 10 -0.08 -18.89 -20.36
CA GLN A 10 0.29 -18.55 -18.97
C GLN A 10 0.26 -19.80 -18.11
N THR A 11 1.33 -20.03 -17.35
CA THR A 11 1.44 -21.10 -16.36
C THR A 11 2.13 -20.56 -15.11
N PHE A 12 2.05 -21.30 -14.00
CA PHE A 12 2.64 -20.90 -12.75
C PHE A 12 3.70 -21.88 -12.32
N GLU A 13 4.79 -21.37 -11.77
CA GLU A 13 5.88 -22.17 -11.21
C GLU A 13 6.15 -21.72 -9.76
N TYR A 14 6.41 -22.70 -8.90
CA TYR A 14 6.61 -22.50 -7.46
C TYR A 14 7.95 -23.09 -7.06
N TYR A 15 8.73 -22.33 -6.30
CA TYR A 15 10.05 -22.76 -5.88
C TYR A 15 10.27 -22.49 -4.40
N VAL A 16 10.85 -23.47 -3.71
CA VAL A 16 11.39 -23.25 -2.37
C VAL A 16 12.61 -22.33 -2.48
N VAL A 17 12.69 -21.33 -1.61
CA VAL A 17 13.80 -20.39 -1.52
C VAL A 17 14.60 -20.69 -0.26
N ASP A 18 15.91 -20.83 -0.42
CA ASP A 18 16.85 -20.94 0.69
C ASP A 18 16.98 -19.59 1.43
N PRO A 19 16.68 -19.54 2.73
CA PRO A 19 16.69 -18.28 3.48
C PRO A 19 18.08 -17.69 3.67
N GLY A 20 19.14 -18.48 3.58
CA GLY A 20 20.52 -18.00 3.74
C GLY A 20 21.09 -17.35 2.49
N THR A 21 20.67 -17.81 1.30
CA THR A 21 21.19 -17.33 0.00
C THR A 21 20.15 -16.58 -0.82
N TRP A 22 18.86 -16.65 -0.45
CA TRP A 22 17.70 -16.12 -1.16
C TRP A 22 17.56 -16.66 -2.59
N ARG A 23 18.14 -17.87 -2.85
CA ARG A 23 18.09 -18.56 -4.13
C ARG A 23 17.07 -19.68 -4.13
N GLU A 24 16.53 -19.97 -5.30
CA GLU A 24 15.66 -21.12 -5.53
C GLU A 24 16.44 -22.42 -5.36
N THR A 25 15.83 -23.41 -4.69
CA THR A 25 16.46 -24.71 -4.45
C THR A 25 15.67 -25.86 -5.06
N LYS A 26 14.37 -25.92 -4.82
CA LYS A 26 13.51 -27.03 -5.25
C LYS A 26 12.23 -26.49 -5.89
N LYS A 27 11.85 -27.05 -7.04
CA LYS A 27 10.53 -26.81 -7.63
C LYS A 27 9.46 -27.58 -6.86
N ILE A 28 8.29 -26.96 -6.68
CA ILE A 28 7.12 -27.55 -6.04
C ILE A 28 6.11 -27.84 -7.13
N ASP A 29 5.82 -29.12 -7.37
CA ASP A 29 4.93 -29.57 -8.44
C ASP A 29 3.55 -30.03 -7.91
N CYS A 30 3.34 -30.04 -6.59
CA CYS A 30 2.11 -30.48 -5.92
C CYS A 30 1.09 -29.35 -5.69
N VAL A 31 1.29 -28.16 -6.27
CA VAL A 31 0.37 -27.03 -6.13
C VAL A 31 -0.85 -27.24 -7.04
N LEU A 32 -2.04 -27.12 -6.46
CA LEU A 32 -3.32 -27.27 -7.13
C LEU A 32 -3.94 -25.92 -7.49
N ASP A 33 -3.84 -24.95 -6.58
CA ASP A 33 -4.39 -23.60 -6.72
C ASP A 33 -3.60 -22.61 -5.89
N SER A 34 -3.59 -21.34 -6.27
CA SER A 34 -3.05 -20.29 -5.42
C SER A 34 -3.59 -18.90 -5.75
N SER A 35 -3.55 -18.03 -4.75
CA SER A 35 -3.84 -16.61 -4.89
C SER A 35 -2.86 -15.78 -4.08
N ILE A 36 -2.64 -14.55 -4.52
CA ILE A 36 -1.75 -13.60 -3.86
C ILE A 36 -2.54 -12.34 -3.56
N SER A 37 -2.50 -11.91 -2.31
CA SER A 37 -3.02 -10.62 -1.89
C SER A 37 -1.86 -9.68 -1.59
N ARG A 38 -1.86 -8.49 -2.17
CA ARG A 38 -0.96 -7.38 -1.84
C ARG A 38 -1.83 -6.23 -1.36
N ASP A 39 -1.47 -5.62 -0.23
CA ASP A 39 -2.26 -4.53 0.34
C ASP A 39 -1.38 -3.60 1.16
N SER A 40 -1.32 -2.33 0.78
CA SER A 40 -0.49 -1.32 1.44
C SER A 40 -0.99 -0.95 2.84
N THR A 41 -2.24 -1.30 3.18
CA THR A 41 -2.82 -1.03 4.52
C THR A 41 -2.43 -2.10 5.54
N LEU A 42 -2.02 -3.28 5.07
CA LEU A 42 -1.57 -4.35 5.95
C LEU A 42 -0.13 -4.13 6.40
N GLU A 43 0.18 -4.49 7.64
CA GLU A 43 1.54 -4.40 8.18
C GLU A 43 2.54 -5.21 7.36
N THR A 44 2.16 -6.43 6.97
CA THR A 44 2.99 -7.34 6.17
C THR A 44 2.94 -7.07 4.67
N LEU A 45 2.19 -6.07 4.22
CA LEU A 45 2.00 -5.70 2.81
C LEU A 45 1.42 -6.81 1.92
N GLY A 46 0.98 -7.93 2.50
CA GLY A 46 0.31 -8.98 1.75
C GLY A 46 0.53 -10.38 2.27
N SER A 47 -0.07 -11.33 1.55
CA SER A 47 -0.05 -12.77 1.84
C SER A 47 -0.30 -13.58 0.57
N ALA A 48 -0.12 -14.89 0.66
CA ALA A 48 -0.55 -15.83 -0.38
C ALA A 48 -1.31 -16.99 0.27
N SER A 49 -2.29 -17.52 -0.44
CA SER A 49 -2.95 -18.78 -0.12
C SER A 49 -2.58 -19.80 -1.19
N ILE A 50 -2.06 -20.95 -0.80
CA ILE A 50 -1.54 -21.97 -1.71
C ILE A 50 -2.16 -23.30 -1.34
N THR A 51 -2.91 -23.93 -2.24
CA THR A 51 -3.48 -25.26 -2.05
C THR A 51 -2.58 -26.30 -2.68
N VAL A 52 -2.19 -27.29 -1.89
CA VAL A 52 -1.28 -28.37 -2.30
C VAL A 52 -1.89 -29.75 -2.03
N SER A 53 -1.48 -30.76 -2.81
CA SER A 53 -1.87 -32.15 -2.61
C SER A 53 -0.99 -32.88 -1.58
N GLU A 54 0.18 -32.37 -1.26
CA GLU A 54 1.14 -32.94 -0.32
C GLU A 54 1.56 -31.90 0.73
N SER A 55 1.89 -32.37 1.93
CA SER A 55 2.31 -31.48 3.02
C SER A 55 3.69 -30.87 2.73
N ILE A 56 3.75 -29.56 2.87
CA ILE A 56 4.98 -28.77 2.80
C ILE A 56 5.21 -28.16 4.19
N GLY A 57 6.45 -28.30 4.71
CA GLY A 57 6.85 -27.66 5.96
C GLY A 57 7.02 -26.15 5.82
N GLU A 58 7.32 -25.50 6.95
CA GLU A 58 7.67 -24.07 6.96
C GLU A 58 8.87 -23.80 6.03
N CYS A 59 8.66 -23.00 5.02
CA CYS A 59 9.68 -22.60 4.06
C CYS A 59 9.26 -21.34 3.31
N TYR A 60 10.20 -20.66 2.67
CA TYR A 60 9.90 -19.62 1.72
C TYR A 60 9.54 -20.21 0.37
N ILE A 61 8.43 -19.75 -0.20
CA ILE A 61 7.97 -20.13 -1.55
C ILE A 61 7.96 -18.89 -2.42
N ARG A 62 8.64 -18.95 -3.57
CA ARG A 62 8.57 -17.94 -4.61
C ARG A 62 7.66 -18.39 -5.73
N ILE A 63 6.74 -17.51 -6.11
CA ILE A 63 5.70 -17.76 -7.12
C ILE A 63 6.06 -17.01 -8.39
N TYR A 64 6.00 -17.69 -9.52
CA TYR A 64 6.23 -17.11 -10.84
C TYR A 64 5.03 -17.29 -11.75
N LEU A 65 4.69 -16.22 -12.47
CA LEU A 65 3.93 -16.30 -13.71
C LEU A 65 4.91 -16.56 -14.85
N VAL A 66 4.68 -17.61 -15.59
CA VAL A 66 5.44 -17.98 -16.79
C VAL A 66 4.60 -17.68 -18.01
N THR A 67 5.10 -16.85 -18.89
CA THR A 67 4.43 -16.49 -20.15
C THR A 67 5.16 -17.08 -21.33
N ILE A 68 4.40 -17.56 -22.32
CA ILE A 68 4.94 -17.95 -23.64
C ILE A 68 4.17 -17.15 -24.70
N GLN A 69 4.90 -16.30 -25.40
CA GLN A 69 4.36 -15.46 -26.46
C GLN A 69 5.31 -15.47 -27.66
N ASN A 70 4.81 -15.74 -28.86
CA ASN A 70 5.62 -15.83 -30.08
C ASN A 70 6.84 -16.76 -29.95
N GLY A 71 6.72 -17.85 -29.17
CA GLY A 71 7.80 -18.80 -28.90
C GLY A 71 8.81 -18.38 -27.84
N ALA A 72 8.74 -17.15 -27.34
CA ALA A 72 9.60 -16.67 -26.23
C ALA A 72 8.95 -17.02 -24.88
N LYS A 73 9.73 -17.70 -24.01
CA LYS A 73 9.34 -18.01 -22.63
C LYS A 73 9.97 -16.97 -21.69
N GLU A 74 9.14 -16.32 -20.88
CA GLU A 74 9.59 -15.38 -19.85
C GLU A 74 9.00 -15.75 -18.48
N ARG A 75 9.73 -15.46 -17.40
CA ARG A 75 9.29 -15.69 -16.00
C ARG A 75 9.18 -14.34 -15.30
N HIS A 76 8.05 -14.12 -14.65
CA HIS A 76 7.75 -12.91 -13.88
C HIS A 76 7.49 -13.30 -12.43
N SER A 77 8.33 -12.85 -11.52
CA SER A 77 8.13 -13.15 -10.09
C SER A 77 6.93 -12.38 -9.56
N LEU A 78 6.04 -13.08 -8.86
CA LEU A 78 4.85 -12.51 -8.22
C LEU A 78 5.05 -12.25 -6.72
N GLY A 79 6.12 -12.76 -6.13
CA GLY A 79 6.46 -12.58 -4.72
C GLY A 79 7.14 -13.79 -4.12
N THR A 80 7.67 -13.59 -2.92
CA THR A 80 8.22 -14.65 -2.07
C THR A 80 7.51 -14.60 -0.73
N PHE A 81 7.01 -15.75 -0.25
CA PHE A 81 6.13 -15.84 0.91
C PHE A 81 6.62 -16.94 1.86
N LEU A 82 6.56 -16.70 3.16
CA LEU A 82 6.88 -17.64 4.22
C LEU A 82 5.60 -18.41 4.59
N VAL A 83 5.61 -19.72 4.41
CA VAL A 83 4.51 -20.61 4.81
C VAL A 83 4.42 -20.70 6.33
N GLN A 84 3.22 -20.48 6.88
CA GLN A 84 3.00 -20.48 8.33
C GLN A 84 1.94 -21.48 8.79
N SER A 85 0.74 -21.39 8.24
CA SER A 85 -0.42 -22.09 8.79
C SER A 85 -1.00 -23.08 7.78
N PRO A 86 -0.68 -24.37 7.86
CA PRO A 86 -1.37 -25.38 7.06
C PRO A 86 -2.73 -25.71 7.68
N SER A 87 -3.76 -25.65 6.86
CA SER A 87 -5.06 -26.25 7.14
C SER A 87 -5.34 -27.37 6.15
N TYR A 88 -6.19 -28.33 6.48
CA TYR A 88 -6.57 -29.36 5.51
C TYR A 88 -8.08 -29.62 5.52
N SER A 89 -8.59 -29.96 4.34
CA SER A 89 -9.94 -30.49 4.15
C SER A 89 -9.84 -31.91 3.55
N PHE A 90 -10.75 -32.78 3.94
CA PHE A 90 -10.86 -34.14 3.42
C PHE A 90 -12.32 -34.42 3.04
N ASP A 91 -12.55 -34.71 1.78
CA ASP A 91 -13.90 -34.94 1.22
C ASP A 91 -14.30 -36.43 1.19
N GLY A 92 -13.52 -37.27 1.86
CA GLY A 92 -13.70 -38.74 1.85
C GLY A 92 -12.82 -39.47 0.81
N LYS A 93 -12.15 -38.73 -0.09
CA LYS A 93 -11.26 -39.27 -1.13
C LYS A 93 -9.95 -38.52 -1.23
N ILE A 94 -10.00 -37.21 -1.27
CA ILE A 94 -8.85 -36.33 -1.51
C ILE A 94 -8.61 -35.46 -0.29
N LYS A 95 -7.36 -35.33 0.08
CA LYS A 95 -6.90 -34.39 1.10
C LYS A 95 -6.29 -33.18 0.41
N ASN A 96 -6.94 -32.04 0.52
CA ASN A 96 -6.41 -30.75 0.09
C ASN A 96 -5.82 -30.01 1.28
N ILE A 97 -4.60 -29.52 1.16
CA ILE A 97 -3.91 -28.76 2.20
C ILE A 97 -3.80 -27.32 1.71
N THR A 98 -4.40 -26.40 2.44
CA THR A 98 -4.27 -24.97 2.17
C THR A 98 -3.21 -24.39 3.10
N LEU A 99 -2.24 -23.70 2.53
CA LEU A 99 -1.13 -23.06 3.20
C LEU A 99 -1.37 -21.54 3.19
N ASP A 100 -1.47 -20.94 4.36
CA ASP A 100 -1.38 -19.50 4.49
C ASP A 100 0.09 -19.09 4.56
N ALA A 101 0.49 -18.20 3.70
CA ALA A 101 1.86 -17.73 3.59
C ALA A 101 1.89 -16.19 3.58
N TYR A 102 2.86 -15.62 4.26
CA TYR A 102 2.99 -14.18 4.44
C TYR A 102 4.28 -13.67 3.82
N THR A 103 4.33 -12.40 3.54
CA THR A 103 5.57 -11.77 3.06
C THR A 103 6.69 -11.90 4.10
N PRO A 104 7.96 -11.70 3.72
CA PRO A 104 9.08 -11.74 4.66
C PRO A 104 8.97 -10.74 5.83
N LEU A 105 8.13 -9.73 5.73
CA LEU A 105 7.87 -8.78 6.82
C LEU A 105 7.20 -9.42 8.03
N LEU A 106 6.67 -10.63 7.91
CA LEU A 106 6.12 -11.38 9.04
C LEU A 106 7.16 -11.56 10.15
N GLU A 107 8.42 -11.79 9.82
CA GLU A 107 9.50 -11.97 10.81
C GLU A 107 9.70 -10.71 11.69
N LEU A 108 9.47 -9.51 11.14
CA LEU A 108 9.46 -8.28 11.93
C LEU A 108 8.22 -8.14 12.82
N LYS A 109 7.10 -8.71 12.37
CA LYS A 109 5.84 -8.63 13.10
C LYS A 109 5.79 -9.58 14.29
N GLU A 110 6.40 -10.75 14.17
CA GLU A 110 6.39 -11.78 15.23
C GLU A 110 7.29 -11.43 16.43
N ASN A 111 8.30 -10.59 16.21
CA ASN A 111 9.28 -10.26 17.25
C ASN A 111 8.98 -8.88 17.90
N PRO A 112 8.72 -8.85 19.21
CA PRO A 112 8.59 -7.58 19.94
C PRO A 112 9.94 -6.88 20.06
N THR A 113 9.91 -5.55 20.13
CA THR A 113 11.12 -4.77 20.46
C THR A 113 11.52 -5.00 21.91
N PRO A 114 12.83 -4.97 22.24
CA PRO A 114 13.28 -5.02 23.63
C PRO A 114 12.71 -3.85 24.44
N LEU A 115 12.35 -4.10 25.69
CA LEU A 115 11.84 -3.06 26.59
C LEU A 115 12.85 -1.92 26.74
N GLY A 116 12.39 -0.69 26.52
CA GLY A 116 13.23 0.50 26.60
C GLY A 116 14.21 0.66 25.43
N TYR A 117 14.00 -0.07 24.34
CA TYR A 117 14.81 0.10 23.13
C TYR A 117 14.69 1.54 22.61
N SER A 118 15.82 2.16 22.35
CA SER A 118 15.85 3.54 21.89
C SER A 118 17.01 3.79 20.92
N ILE A 119 16.76 4.71 19.98
CA ILE A 119 17.75 5.26 19.05
C ILE A 119 18.03 6.69 19.48
N LEU A 120 19.29 7.07 19.48
CA LEU A 120 19.69 8.40 19.93
C LEU A 120 19.37 9.45 18.84
N LYS A 121 19.19 10.68 19.32
CA LYS A 121 19.16 11.87 18.47
C LYS A 121 20.39 11.91 17.57
N ASP A 122 20.23 12.51 16.37
CA ASP A 122 21.25 12.72 15.35
C ASP A 122 21.73 11.44 14.63
N GLU A 123 21.23 10.24 14.97
CA GLU A 123 21.45 9.03 14.16
C GLU A 123 20.70 9.13 12.81
N ASN A 124 21.34 8.60 11.74
CA ASN A 124 20.70 8.54 10.42
C ASN A 124 19.56 7.53 10.43
N ILE A 125 18.37 7.96 9.98
CA ILE A 125 17.13 7.21 10.09
C ILE A 125 17.17 5.94 9.25
N LEU A 126 17.50 6.04 7.94
CA LEU A 126 17.44 4.90 7.03
C LEU A 126 18.60 3.92 7.22
N ASP A 127 19.79 4.38 7.58
CA ASP A 127 20.91 3.50 7.91
C ASP A 127 20.62 2.69 9.18
N THR A 128 20.00 3.30 10.17
CA THR A 128 19.59 2.61 11.41
C THR A 128 18.47 1.60 11.13
N ALA A 129 17.45 1.99 10.36
CA ALA A 129 16.39 1.08 9.92
C ALA A 129 16.94 -0.11 9.13
N TYR A 130 17.87 0.14 8.18
CA TYR A 130 18.54 -0.91 7.43
C TYR A 130 19.25 -1.92 8.32
N ARG A 131 20.01 -1.45 9.32
CA ARG A 131 20.72 -2.30 10.28
C ARG A 131 19.72 -3.15 11.08
N ILE A 132 18.68 -2.54 11.64
CA ILE A 132 17.66 -3.23 12.44
C ILE A 132 16.97 -4.31 11.58
N VAL A 133 16.45 -3.96 10.43
CA VAL A 133 15.71 -4.91 9.59
C VAL A 133 16.60 -6.08 9.16
N ARG A 134 17.85 -5.81 8.76
CA ARG A 134 18.81 -6.84 8.37
C ARG A 134 19.13 -7.84 9.48
N GLU A 135 19.08 -7.41 10.73
CA GLU A 135 19.34 -8.28 11.90
C GLU A 135 18.12 -9.14 12.26
N GLN A 136 16.92 -8.70 11.89
CA GLN A 136 15.66 -9.33 12.32
C GLN A 136 15.03 -10.24 11.24
N VAL A 137 15.43 -10.12 9.97
CA VAL A 137 14.85 -10.87 8.86
C VAL A 137 15.88 -11.66 8.08
N ARG A 138 15.44 -12.77 7.50
CA ARG A 138 16.24 -13.58 6.58
C ARG A 138 16.22 -13.06 5.15
N ALA A 139 15.20 -12.28 4.79
CA ALA A 139 15.09 -11.67 3.46
C ALA A 139 16.17 -10.60 3.24
N PRO A 140 16.71 -10.46 2.02
CA PRO A 140 17.63 -9.38 1.71
C PRO A 140 16.97 -8.01 1.85
N VAL A 141 17.71 -7.07 2.41
CA VAL A 141 17.30 -5.66 2.56
C VAL A 141 18.13 -4.81 1.61
N VAL A 142 17.47 -3.98 0.82
CA VAL A 142 18.14 -3.05 -0.08
C VAL A 142 18.43 -1.76 0.67
N LYS A 143 19.70 -1.37 0.68
CA LYS A 143 20.13 -0.13 1.33
C LYS A 143 19.68 1.08 0.51
N THR A 144 18.95 1.99 1.14
CA THR A 144 18.58 3.29 0.58
C THR A 144 19.40 4.37 1.27
N GLN A 145 19.98 5.29 0.51
CA GLN A 145 20.74 6.42 1.06
C GLN A 145 19.82 7.63 1.26
N ASN A 146 19.92 8.24 2.44
CA ASN A 146 19.23 9.47 2.80
C ASN A 146 20.04 10.13 3.92
N ASP A 147 20.09 11.46 3.93
CA ASP A 147 20.85 12.23 4.93
C ASP A 147 20.00 12.66 6.14
N GLU A 148 18.72 12.23 6.17
CA GLU A 148 17.81 12.59 7.27
C GLU A 148 18.21 11.91 8.58
N THR A 149 18.27 12.72 9.63
CA THR A 149 18.62 12.29 10.99
C THR A 149 17.49 12.55 11.97
N LEU A 150 17.45 11.75 13.05
CA LEU A 150 16.49 11.94 14.14
C LEU A 150 16.67 13.30 14.82
N LYS A 151 15.58 14.02 15.02
CA LYS A 151 15.59 15.32 15.72
C LYS A 151 15.51 15.20 17.25
N SER A 152 15.10 14.02 17.74
CA SER A 152 15.04 13.65 19.17
C SER A 152 15.31 12.17 19.32
N ASN A 153 15.52 11.69 20.55
CA ASN A 153 15.59 10.26 20.81
C ASN A 153 14.28 9.59 20.39
N PHE A 154 14.38 8.45 19.71
CA PHE A 154 13.25 7.66 19.27
C PHE A 154 13.17 6.39 20.12
N VAL A 155 12.07 6.23 20.86
CA VAL A 155 11.91 5.18 21.88
C VAL A 155 10.76 4.27 21.47
N ALA A 156 10.98 2.96 21.58
CA ALA A 156 9.94 1.96 21.33
C ALA A 156 8.84 2.03 22.39
N ASN A 157 7.59 1.91 21.95
CA ASN A 157 6.44 1.75 22.85
C ASN A 157 6.41 0.33 23.43
N LEU A 158 5.68 0.15 24.54
CA LEU A 158 5.63 -1.11 25.27
C LEU A 158 5.21 -2.32 24.41
N ASN A 159 4.31 -2.10 23.46
CA ASN A 159 3.72 -3.15 22.62
C ASN A 159 4.25 -3.13 21.18
N ASP A 160 5.30 -2.38 20.91
CA ASP A 160 5.86 -2.34 19.55
C ASP A 160 6.51 -3.67 19.19
N THR A 161 6.19 -4.11 18.00
CA THR A 161 6.96 -5.11 17.28
C THR A 161 8.02 -4.41 16.41
N TRP A 162 8.98 -5.16 15.89
CA TRP A 162 9.98 -4.55 15.02
C TRP A 162 9.36 -3.92 13.76
N ILE A 163 8.24 -4.44 13.27
CA ILE A 163 7.58 -3.86 12.09
C ILE A 163 6.97 -2.50 12.40
N THR A 164 6.28 -2.35 13.54
CA THR A 164 5.68 -1.07 13.95
C THR A 164 6.77 -0.05 14.22
N PHE A 165 7.77 -0.43 14.99
CA PHE A 165 8.90 0.43 15.32
C PHE A 165 9.65 0.94 14.08
N VAL A 166 9.97 0.05 13.12
CA VAL A 166 10.67 0.42 11.89
C VAL A 166 9.81 1.31 11.01
N ARG A 167 8.50 1.03 10.88
CA ARG A 167 7.57 1.88 10.10
C ARG A 167 7.52 3.29 10.65
N ASP A 168 7.39 3.44 11.96
CA ASP A 168 7.36 4.74 12.62
C ASP A 168 8.71 5.45 12.51
N LEU A 169 9.82 4.70 12.60
CA LEU A 169 11.15 5.25 12.42
C LEU A 169 11.35 5.85 11.03
N ILE A 170 11.08 5.08 9.97
CA ILE A 170 11.30 5.53 8.57
C ILE A 170 10.28 6.59 8.12
N ALA A 171 9.10 6.66 8.76
CA ALA A 171 8.14 7.73 8.52
C ALA A 171 8.72 9.11 8.87
N ASN A 172 9.64 9.21 9.85
CA ASN A 172 10.36 10.47 10.14
C ASN A 172 11.26 10.95 8.99
N ALA A 173 11.65 10.05 8.07
CA ALA A 173 12.35 10.39 6.84
C ALA A 173 11.42 10.42 5.61
N ASN A 174 10.09 10.45 5.80
CA ASN A 174 9.08 10.38 4.76
C ASN A 174 9.22 9.15 3.84
N HIS A 175 9.52 7.99 4.44
CA HIS A 175 9.64 6.71 3.73
C HIS A 175 8.66 5.67 4.27
N SER A 176 8.39 4.65 3.48
CA SER A 176 7.58 3.50 3.83
C SER A 176 8.28 2.19 3.43
N LEU A 177 7.90 1.08 4.11
CA LEU A 177 8.33 -0.25 3.72
C LEU A 177 7.68 -0.66 2.39
N ALA A 178 8.45 -1.32 1.56
CA ALA A 178 7.98 -1.94 0.32
C ALA A 178 8.70 -3.27 0.08
N LEU A 179 8.18 -4.06 -0.84
CA LEU A 179 8.77 -5.32 -1.29
C LEU A 179 8.92 -5.30 -2.80
N ASP A 180 10.03 -5.82 -3.28
CA ASP A 180 10.17 -6.08 -4.71
C ASP A 180 9.60 -7.46 -5.11
N ASP A 181 9.69 -7.80 -6.40
CA ASP A 181 9.14 -9.04 -6.96
C ASP A 181 9.73 -10.32 -6.36
N VAL A 182 10.96 -10.25 -5.88
CA VAL A 182 11.63 -11.41 -5.30
C VAL A 182 11.60 -11.41 -3.77
N GLY A 183 10.83 -10.49 -3.19
CA GLY A 183 10.62 -10.40 -1.75
C GLY A 183 11.76 -9.72 -0.98
N ARG A 184 12.61 -8.89 -1.64
CA ARG A 184 13.58 -8.06 -0.93
C ARG A 184 12.86 -6.87 -0.30
N ILE A 185 13.31 -6.46 0.86
CA ILE A 185 12.74 -5.33 1.61
C ILE A 185 13.38 -4.03 1.15
N LEU A 186 12.53 -3.04 0.84
CA LEU A 186 12.91 -1.72 0.34
C LEU A 186 12.38 -0.63 1.28
N PHE A 187 13.09 0.49 1.33
CA PHE A 187 12.61 1.75 1.92
C PHE A 187 12.32 2.73 0.78
N MET A 188 11.03 2.97 0.51
CA MET A 188 10.58 3.79 -0.60
C MET A 188 10.12 5.16 -0.11
N PRO A 189 10.52 6.26 -0.78
CA PRO A 189 10.02 7.59 -0.43
C PRO A 189 8.53 7.68 -0.69
N ASN A 190 7.80 8.32 0.23
CA ASN A 190 6.39 8.62 0.04
C ASN A 190 6.26 9.75 -0.98
N GLN A 191 5.60 9.48 -2.10
CA GLN A 191 5.41 10.43 -3.19
C GLN A 191 3.92 10.71 -3.39
N ASP A 192 3.60 11.96 -3.70
CA ASP A 192 2.26 12.33 -4.09
C ASP A 192 1.89 11.68 -5.43
N THR A 193 0.70 11.09 -5.50
CA THR A 193 0.16 10.42 -6.68
C THR A 193 0.14 11.34 -7.90
N MET A 194 -0.13 12.62 -7.72
CA MET A 194 -0.18 13.59 -8.82
C MET A 194 1.18 13.84 -9.46
N SER A 195 2.27 13.71 -8.69
CA SER A 195 3.64 13.84 -9.18
C SER A 195 4.15 12.62 -9.94
N LEU A 196 3.54 11.44 -9.69
CA LEU A 196 3.95 10.18 -10.31
C LEU A 196 3.55 10.13 -11.79
N GLN A 197 4.37 9.47 -12.61
CA GLN A 197 3.99 9.12 -13.97
C GLN A 197 3.25 7.78 -13.98
N PRO A 198 2.12 7.69 -14.71
CA PRO A 198 1.41 6.41 -14.85
C PRO A 198 2.29 5.38 -15.55
N ILE A 199 2.47 4.23 -14.94
CA ILE A 199 3.22 3.11 -15.53
C ILE A 199 2.35 2.26 -16.47
N TRP A 200 1.02 2.32 -16.28
CA TRP A 200 0.04 1.64 -17.12
C TRP A 200 -1.19 2.53 -17.32
N THR A 201 -1.83 2.35 -18.48
CA THR A 201 -3.12 3.00 -18.77
C THR A 201 -4.15 1.92 -19.06
N TYR A 202 -5.18 1.86 -18.24
CA TYR A 202 -6.35 1.02 -18.45
C TYR A 202 -7.40 1.83 -19.20
N ASP A 203 -7.91 1.30 -20.30
CA ASP A 203 -8.93 1.94 -21.13
C ASP A 203 -10.06 0.99 -21.48
N ASP A 204 -11.06 1.45 -22.23
CA ASP A 204 -12.19 0.67 -22.73
C ASP A 204 -12.10 0.39 -24.23
N SER A 205 -10.88 0.36 -24.78
CA SER A 205 -10.63 -0.03 -26.18
C SER A 205 -10.74 -1.54 -26.40
N ASN A 206 -10.79 -1.96 -27.66
CA ASN A 206 -10.86 -3.39 -28.01
C ASN A 206 -9.57 -4.18 -27.68
N SER A 207 -8.46 -3.51 -27.41
CA SER A 207 -7.19 -4.10 -26.99
C SER A 207 -6.95 -3.99 -25.48
N SER A 208 -7.95 -3.53 -24.75
CA SER A 208 -7.85 -3.40 -23.31
C SER A 208 -7.75 -4.75 -22.61
N ILE A 209 -6.92 -4.81 -21.55
CA ILE A 209 -6.89 -5.93 -20.61
C ILE A 209 -7.87 -5.75 -19.45
N LEU A 210 -8.55 -4.61 -19.39
CA LEU A 210 -9.53 -4.27 -18.35
C LEU A 210 -10.83 -5.06 -18.57
N TYR A 211 -11.34 -5.68 -17.53
CA TYR A 211 -12.65 -6.32 -17.53
C TYR A 211 -13.75 -5.26 -17.43
N PRO A 212 -14.96 -5.53 -17.94
CA PRO A 212 -15.97 -4.47 -18.06
C PRO A 212 -16.55 -3.95 -16.75
N GLU A 213 -16.42 -4.73 -15.67
CA GLU A 213 -16.97 -4.38 -14.36
C GLU A 213 -15.99 -3.56 -13.55
N LEU A 214 -16.45 -2.44 -13.00
CA LEU A 214 -15.72 -1.64 -12.05
C LEU A 214 -16.67 -1.01 -11.01
N THR A 215 -16.15 -0.77 -9.82
CA THR A 215 -16.87 -0.09 -8.75
C THR A 215 -16.10 1.16 -8.36
N VAL A 216 -16.83 2.26 -8.15
CA VAL A 216 -16.26 3.50 -7.63
C VAL A 216 -16.90 3.79 -6.28
N ASP A 217 -16.11 3.68 -5.23
CA ASP A 217 -16.53 4.00 -3.88
C ASP A 217 -16.04 5.41 -3.52
N ARG A 218 -16.90 6.15 -2.85
CA ARG A 218 -16.58 7.46 -2.29
C ARG A 218 -17.18 7.56 -0.89
N ASP A 219 -16.37 7.88 0.07
CA ASP A 219 -16.84 8.10 1.43
C ASP A 219 -16.89 9.60 1.72
N LEU A 220 -18.11 10.11 1.83
CA LEU A 220 -18.38 11.48 2.24
C LEU A 220 -18.58 11.61 3.76
N TYR A 221 -18.51 10.48 4.48
CA TYR A 221 -18.69 10.49 5.92
C TYR A 221 -17.54 11.19 6.63
N GLY A 222 -17.87 12.06 7.56
CA GLY A 222 -16.86 12.73 8.37
C GLY A 222 -16.08 13.86 7.68
N ILE A 223 -16.20 14.05 6.36
CA ILE A 223 -15.53 15.17 5.68
C ILE A 223 -16.18 16.49 6.15
N PRO A 224 -15.41 17.39 6.80
CA PRO A 224 -15.94 18.63 7.32
C PRO A 224 -16.25 19.62 6.20
N ASN A 225 -17.22 20.46 6.43
CA ASN A 225 -17.50 21.65 5.62
C ASN A 225 -17.36 22.95 6.44
N VAL A 226 -17.02 22.80 7.71
CA VAL A 226 -16.66 23.89 8.61
C VAL A 226 -15.42 23.50 9.38
N VAL A 227 -14.47 24.42 9.52
CA VAL A 227 -13.30 24.29 10.40
C VAL A 227 -13.31 25.44 11.39
N GLU A 228 -13.15 25.13 12.66
CA GLU A 228 -12.99 26.09 13.74
C GLU A 228 -11.64 25.88 14.41
N VAL A 229 -10.84 26.92 14.49
CA VAL A 229 -9.51 26.90 15.09
C VAL A 229 -9.45 27.86 16.26
N ILE A 230 -9.01 27.38 17.40
CA ILE A 230 -8.82 28.18 18.61
C ILE A 230 -7.34 28.15 18.98
N TYR A 231 -6.80 29.32 19.18
CA TYR A 231 -5.47 29.46 19.76
C TYR A 231 -5.55 30.24 21.07
N SER A 232 -4.93 29.70 22.13
CA SER A 232 -4.81 30.39 23.41
C SER A 232 -3.50 30.02 24.10
N ASN A 233 -2.75 31.02 24.50
CA ASN A 233 -1.53 30.85 25.33
C ASN A 233 -1.72 31.35 26.79
N GLY A 234 -2.99 31.57 27.19
CA GLY A 234 -3.35 32.07 28.52
C GLY A 234 -3.41 33.60 28.61
N THR A 235 -2.76 34.34 27.71
CA THR A 235 -2.77 35.82 27.62
C THR A 235 -3.48 36.32 26.36
N GLU A 236 -3.34 35.58 25.27
CA GLU A 236 -3.91 35.89 23.97
C GLU A 236 -4.90 34.82 23.56
N TYR A 237 -5.96 35.23 22.90
CA TYR A 237 -6.96 34.33 22.35
C TYR A 237 -7.32 34.76 20.92
N TYR A 238 -7.22 33.82 20.01
CA TYR A 238 -7.60 34.01 18.60
C TYR A 238 -8.52 32.88 18.15
N TYR A 239 -9.51 33.24 17.32
CA TYR A 239 -10.47 32.29 16.77
C TYR A 239 -10.57 32.47 15.27
N GLY A 240 -10.41 31.39 14.52
CA GLY A 240 -10.61 31.34 13.07
C GLY A 240 -11.73 30.35 12.72
N ARG A 241 -12.55 30.75 11.75
CA ARG A 241 -13.62 29.87 11.22
C ARG A 241 -13.65 29.96 9.71
N ALA A 242 -13.58 28.80 9.05
CA ALA A 242 -13.74 28.65 7.61
C ALA A 242 -14.97 27.81 7.31
N VAL A 243 -15.74 28.17 6.29
CA VAL A 243 -16.97 27.49 5.88
C VAL A 243 -16.95 27.28 4.37
N ASN A 244 -17.25 26.07 3.94
CA ASN A 244 -17.48 25.78 2.53
C ASN A 244 -18.95 26.04 2.18
N GLU A 245 -19.21 27.17 1.55
CA GLU A 245 -20.54 27.58 1.05
C GLU A 245 -20.63 27.55 -0.49
N ASP A 246 -19.68 26.89 -1.17
CA ASP A 246 -19.66 26.80 -2.62
C ASP A 246 -20.80 25.89 -3.12
N PRO A 247 -21.77 26.40 -3.90
CA PRO A 247 -22.86 25.60 -4.44
C PRO A 247 -22.39 24.49 -5.40
N SER A 248 -21.20 24.62 -5.97
CA SER A 248 -20.60 23.61 -6.85
C SER A 248 -19.97 22.45 -6.07
N SER A 249 -19.64 22.66 -4.80
CA SER A 249 -19.04 21.64 -3.93
C SER A 249 -20.11 20.71 -3.38
N PRO A 250 -20.02 19.38 -3.60
CA PRO A 250 -21.00 18.42 -3.10
C PRO A 250 -21.00 18.29 -1.57
N ILE A 251 -19.96 18.79 -0.90
CA ILE A 251 -19.83 18.78 0.56
C ILE A 251 -20.16 20.11 1.23
N SER A 252 -20.50 21.15 0.47
CA SER A 252 -20.82 22.47 1.04
C SER A 252 -21.97 22.41 2.04
N THR A 253 -22.02 23.41 2.92
CA THR A 253 -23.15 23.58 3.87
C THR A 253 -24.48 23.75 3.14
N ILE A 254 -24.46 24.37 1.95
CA ILE A 254 -25.62 24.55 1.09
C ILE A 254 -26.14 23.21 0.58
N ASN A 255 -25.30 22.39 -0.02
CA ASN A 255 -25.70 21.12 -0.62
C ASN A 255 -26.02 20.04 0.41
N ARG A 256 -25.33 20.04 1.56
CA ARG A 256 -25.60 19.11 2.66
C ARG A 256 -26.73 19.54 3.58
N GLY A 257 -27.09 20.82 3.57
CA GLY A 257 -28.11 21.38 4.48
C GLY A 257 -27.74 21.32 5.97
N ARG A 258 -26.46 21.08 6.29
CA ARG A 258 -25.93 21.00 7.65
C ARG A 258 -24.44 21.29 7.71
N GLU A 259 -23.99 21.74 8.88
CA GLU A 259 -22.58 21.89 9.20
C GLU A 259 -22.00 20.59 9.76
N ILE A 260 -20.82 20.22 9.28
CA ILE A 260 -19.97 19.15 9.83
C ILE A 260 -18.67 19.86 10.20
N THR A 261 -18.50 20.08 11.50
CA THR A 261 -17.43 20.93 12.01
C THR A 261 -16.25 20.12 12.50
N HIS A 262 -15.06 20.42 11.99
CA HIS A 262 -13.79 20.01 12.56
C HIS A 262 -13.28 21.11 13.48
N ARG A 263 -12.77 20.73 14.66
CA ARG A 263 -12.22 21.68 15.65
C ARG A 263 -10.78 21.36 15.95
N GLU A 264 -9.94 22.37 15.91
CA GLU A 264 -8.54 22.25 16.30
C GLU A 264 -8.17 23.34 17.33
N SER A 265 -7.40 22.95 18.34
CA SER A 265 -6.94 23.84 19.38
C SER A 265 -5.43 23.90 19.42
N ASN A 266 -4.90 25.12 19.54
CA ASN A 266 -3.48 25.41 19.67
C ASN A 266 -2.62 24.74 18.56
N PRO A 267 -2.91 25.00 17.27
CA PRO A 267 -2.12 24.45 16.18
C PRO A 267 -0.66 24.92 16.27
N ASN A 268 0.25 24.07 15.80
CA ASN A 268 1.67 24.40 15.74
C ASN A 268 1.94 25.32 14.54
N LEU A 269 1.94 26.62 14.79
CA LEU A 269 2.12 27.65 13.76
C LEU A 269 3.57 28.10 13.64
N LEU A 270 4.04 28.27 12.42
CA LEU A 270 5.31 28.93 12.14
C LEU A 270 5.21 30.43 12.45
N GLY A 271 5.91 30.90 13.48
CA GLY A 271 5.97 32.29 13.90
C GLY A 271 4.85 32.71 14.86
N ASN A 272 4.82 34.01 15.24
CA ASN A 272 3.90 34.54 16.25
C ASN A 272 2.44 34.43 15.79
N PRO A 273 1.56 33.84 16.60
CA PRO A 273 0.14 33.74 16.30
C PRO A 273 -0.52 35.15 16.30
N ASN A 274 -1.47 35.32 15.43
CA ASN A 274 -2.34 36.50 15.39
C ASN A 274 -3.64 36.10 14.70
N GLN A 275 -4.67 37.00 14.81
CA GLN A 275 -6.00 36.74 14.26
C GLN A 275 -5.99 36.37 12.76
N LYS A 276 -5.18 37.06 11.95
CA LYS A 276 -5.10 36.80 10.50
C LYS A 276 -4.52 35.41 10.21
N ARG A 277 -3.44 35.04 10.88
CA ARG A 277 -2.79 33.70 10.69
C ARG A 277 -3.69 32.55 11.14
N ILE A 278 -4.46 32.74 12.21
CA ILE A 278 -5.40 31.71 12.67
C ILE A 278 -6.54 31.55 11.66
N GLN A 279 -7.01 32.65 11.06
CA GLN A 279 -8.03 32.59 10.00
C GLN A 279 -7.48 31.91 8.73
N GLU A 280 -6.29 32.30 8.26
CA GLU A 280 -5.61 31.66 7.11
C GLU A 280 -5.35 30.16 7.36
N TYR A 281 -4.98 29.79 8.58
CA TYR A 281 -4.81 28.41 8.96
C TYR A 281 -6.12 27.62 8.87
N ALA A 282 -7.22 28.16 9.40
CA ALA A 282 -8.54 27.54 9.31
C ALA A 282 -8.99 27.34 7.84
N GLU A 283 -8.74 28.28 6.97
CA GLU A 283 -9.05 28.19 5.53
C GLU A 283 -8.22 27.12 4.83
N ASN A 284 -6.91 27.07 5.11
CA ASN A 284 -6.02 26.07 4.54
C ASN A 284 -6.36 24.66 5.06
N LEU A 285 -6.65 24.54 6.36
CA LEU A 285 -7.05 23.28 6.97
C LEU A 285 -8.38 22.77 6.38
N LEU A 286 -9.34 23.68 6.15
CA LEU A 286 -10.59 23.29 5.49
C LEU A 286 -10.36 22.78 4.07
N LYS A 287 -9.47 23.42 3.29
CA LYS A 287 -9.09 22.93 1.95
C LYS A 287 -8.47 21.54 2.01
N GLU A 288 -7.53 21.34 2.91
CA GLU A 288 -6.87 20.06 3.11
C GLU A 288 -7.86 18.95 3.48
N LEU A 289 -8.72 19.20 4.47
CA LEU A 289 -9.74 18.26 4.94
C LEU A 289 -10.92 18.08 3.96
N SER A 290 -11.10 19.01 3.01
CA SER A 290 -12.13 18.92 1.96
C SER A 290 -11.71 18.08 0.77
N SER A 291 -10.57 17.42 0.81
CA SER A 291 -10.19 16.43 -0.19
C SER A 291 -10.98 15.14 -0.02
N LEU A 292 -11.53 14.63 -1.11
CA LEU A 292 -12.23 13.36 -1.13
C LEU A 292 -11.36 12.30 -1.79
N GLU A 293 -11.12 11.24 -1.06
CA GLU A 293 -10.51 10.04 -1.62
C GLU A 293 -11.57 9.16 -2.27
N TYR A 294 -11.34 8.81 -3.51
CA TYR A 294 -12.12 7.83 -4.25
C TYR A 294 -11.33 6.54 -4.34
N THR A 295 -12.00 5.43 -4.09
CA THR A 295 -11.47 4.09 -4.37
C THR A 295 -12.15 3.53 -5.61
N ILE A 296 -11.34 3.15 -6.60
CA ILE A 296 -11.81 2.43 -7.77
C ILE A 296 -11.36 0.98 -7.66
N THR A 297 -12.32 0.05 -7.72
CA THR A 297 -12.05 -1.40 -7.76
C THR A 297 -12.38 -1.91 -9.16
N TYR A 298 -11.44 -2.58 -9.79
CA TYR A 298 -11.56 -3.12 -11.14
C TYR A 298 -10.75 -4.42 -11.26
N THR A 299 -11.07 -5.21 -12.29
CA THR A 299 -10.34 -6.44 -12.60
C THR A 299 -9.73 -6.33 -14.00
N HIS A 300 -8.53 -6.86 -14.17
CA HIS A 300 -7.82 -6.86 -15.44
C HIS A 300 -6.97 -8.13 -15.61
N GLY A 301 -6.54 -8.46 -16.82
CA GLY A 301 -5.50 -9.44 -17.06
C GLY A 301 -4.16 -8.94 -16.51
N TYR A 302 -3.28 -9.84 -16.10
CA TYR A 302 -2.01 -9.44 -15.47
C TYR A 302 -1.19 -8.48 -16.35
N CYS A 303 -0.66 -7.46 -15.73
CA CYS A 303 0.41 -6.59 -16.22
C CYS A 303 1.34 -6.23 -15.03
N PRO A 304 2.58 -5.75 -15.27
CA PRO A 304 3.56 -5.56 -14.21
C PRO A 304 3.34 -4.30 -13.36
N VAL A 305 2.09 -4.07 -12.96
CA VAL A 305 1.68 -3.02 -12.01
C VAL A 305 1.73 -3.58 -10.59
N ARG A 306 2.08 -2.73 -9.62
CA ARG A 306 2.22 -3.09 -8.20
C ARG A 306 1.54 -2.10 -7.28
N ILE A 307 1.38 -2.48 -6.03
CA ILE A 307 0.99 -1.53 -5.00
C ILE A 307 2.02 -0.40 -4.90
N GLY A 308 1.51 0.83 -4.77
CA GLY A 308 2.33 2.04 -4.78
C GLY A 308 2.51 2.69 -6.16
N ASP A 309 2.31 1.94 -7.24
CA ASP A 309 2.40 2.47 -8.60
C ASP A 309 1.24 3.41 -8.94
N CYS A 310 1.52 4.37 -9.81
CA CYS A 310 0.51 5.21 -10.41
C CYS A 310 0.00 4.57 -11.70
N VAL A 311 -1.31 4.51 -11.85
CA VAL A 311 -1.99 4.06 -13.07
C VAL A 311 -2.90 5.16 -13.59
N ARG A 312 -3.23 5.10 -14.87
CA ARG A 312 -4.24 5.97 -15.49
C ARG A 312 -5.46 5.15 -15.87
N LEU A 313 -6.62 5.57 -15.39
CA LEU A 313 -7.91 4.98 -15.73
C LEU A 313 -8.64 5.88 -16.72
N ASN A 314 -8.94 5.35 -17.90
CA ASN A 314 -9.64 6.04 -18.98
C ASN A 314 -10.82 5.19 -19.47
N TYR A 315 -11.79 4.97 -18.58
CA TYR A 315 -12.97 4.17 -18.85
C TYR A 315 -14.17 5.07 -19.11
N LYS A 316 -14.28 5.56 -20.37
CA LYS A 316 -15.24 6.60 -20.77
C LYS A 316 -16.70 6.18 -20.56
N ARG A 317 -17.01 4.89 -20.77
CA ARG A 317 -18.37 4.33 -20.58
C ARG A 317 -18.87 4.48 -19.14
N SER A 318 -17.98 4.52 -18.15
CA SER A 318 -18.32 4.76 -16.72
C SER A 318 -18.17 6.21 -16.29
N GLY A 319 -17.78 7.13 -17.20
CA GLY A 319 -17.52 8.52 -16.89
C GLY A 319 -16.13 8.80 -16.33
N ILE A 320 -15.23 7.81 -16.27
CA ILE A 320 -13.86 7.97 -15.83
C ILE A 320 -12.98 8.39 -17.02
N ASN A 321 -12.47 9.62 -16.98
CA ASN A 321 -11.71 10.22 -18.08
C ASN A 321 -10.28 10.57 -17.63
N GLY A 322 -9.35 9.65 -17.88
CA GLY A 322 -7.91 9.90 -17.69
C GLY A 322 -7.48 10.17 -16.24
N VAL A 323 -8.18 9.58 -15.27
CA VAL A 323 -7.90 9.74 -13.86
C VAL A 323 -6.59 9.04 -13.49
N LYS A 324 -5.68 9.76 -12.82
CA LYS A 324 -4.50 9.17 -12.20
C LYS A 324 -4.87 8.62 -10.83
N ALA A 325 -4.51 7.37 -10.55
CA ALA A 325 -4.77 6.74 -9.28
C ALA A 325 -3.57 5.92 -8.81
N LYS A 326 -3.38 5.83 -7.50
CA LYS A 326 -2.32 5.02 -6.87
C LYS A 326 -2.90 3.67 -6.48
N VAL A 327 -2.25 2.61 -6.90
CA VAL A 327 -2.65 1.24 -6.55
C VAL A 327 -2.34 0.98 -5.08
N VAL A 328 -3.36 0.57 -4.33
CA VAL A 328 -3.25 0.29 -2.88
C VAL A 328 -3.45 -1.18 -2.54
N SER A 329 -4.20 -1.92 -3.37
CA SER A 329 -4.43 -3.34 -3.13
C SER A 329 -4.55 -4.11 -4.45
N GLN A 330 -4.04 -5.34 -4.47
CA GLN A 330 -4.15 -6.28 -5.58
C GLN A 330 -4.47 -7.68 -5.06
N ASN A 331 -5.42 -8.34 -5.70
CA ASN A 331 -5.68 -9.77 -5.51
C ASN A 331 -5.42 -10.47 -6.85
N ILE A 332 -4.38 -11.29 -6.90
CA ILE A 332 -3.91 -12.01 -8.09
C ILE A 332 -4.35 -13.45 -7.97
N LYS A 333 -5.14 -13.96 -8.92
CA LYS A 333 -5.46 -15.38 -9.01
C LYS A 333 -4.48 -16.07 -9.94
N CYS A 334 -3.83 -17.11 -9.44
CA CYS A 334 -2.86 -17.89 -10.21
C CYS A 334 -3.56 -18.97 -11.05
N GLU A 335 -4.40 -18.52 -11.97
CA GLU A 335 -5.15 -19.33 -12.93
C GLU A 335 -4.97 -18.80 -14.36
N PRO A 336 -5.34 -19.55 -15.42
CA PRO A 336 -5.23 -19.07 -16.79
C PRO A 336 -5.90 -17.71 -16.99
N GLY A 337 -5.20 -16.77 -17.64
CA GLY A 337 -5.61 -15.37 -17.75
C GLY A 337 -5.06 -14.48 -16.62
N CYS A 338 -4.60 -15.08 -15.53
CA CYS A 338 -4.04 -14.39 -14.38
C CYS A 338 -4.83 -13.12 -14.00
N PRO A 339 -6.12 -13.25 -13.66
CA PRO A 339 -6.93 -12.08 -13.33
C PRO A 339 -6.43 -11.41 -12.06
N VAL A 340 -6.32 -10.10 -12.12
CA VAL A 340 -5.92 -9.24 -11.00
C VAL A 340 -7.08 -8.32 -10.67
N THR A 341 -7.64 -8.46 -9.48
CA THR A 341 -8.57 -7.47 -8.93
C THR A 341 -7.77 -6.43 -8.16
N GLU A 342 -7.88 -5.19 -8.59
CA GLU A 342 -7.05 -4.09 -8.12
C GLU A 342 -7.93 -3.00 -7.51
N LYS A 343 -7.43 -2.41 -6.40
CA LYS A 343 -7.99 -1.18 -5.84
C LYS A 343 -6.98 -0.06 -6.02
N ALA A 344 -7.44 1.03 -6.62
CA ALA A 344 -6.63 2.22 -6.79
C ALA A 344 -7.36 3.44 -6.20
N VAL A 345 -6.60 4.32 -5.56
CA VAL A 345 -7.13 5.51 -4.92
C VAL A 345 -6.67 6.77 -5.64
N PHE A 346 -7.55 7.74 -5.72
CA PHE A 346 -7.22 9.09 -6.16
C PHE A 346 -7.95 10.11 -5.33
N THR A 347 -7.33 11.25 -5.15
CA THR A 347 -7.89 12.34 -4.37
C THR A 347 -8.42 13.44 -5.29
N THR A 348 -9.61 13.93 -5.00
CA THR A 348 -10.19 15.09 -5.66
C THR A 348 -10.46 16.17 -4.62
N GLU A 349 -9.92 17.35 -4.87
CA GLU A 349 -10.26 18.52 -4.06
C GLU A 349 -11.72 18.91 -4.33
N LEU A 350 -12.54 18.93 -3.30
CA LEU A 350 -13.96 19.28 -3.38
C LEU A 350 -14.25 20.73 -3.06
N TRP A 351 -13.25 21.48 -2.65
CA TRP A 351 -13.30 22.91 -2.41
C TRP A 351 -11.99 23.55 -2.89
N ARG A 352 -12.08 24.60 -3.73
CA ARG A 352 -10.94 25.33 -4.30
C ARG A 352 -10.93 26.78 -3.85
#